data_feb036211ed3e1670ba94a59d61d92f8
#
_entry.id   feb036211ed3e1670ba94a59d61d92f8
#
_cell.length_a   1.000
_cell.length_b   1.000
_cell.length_c   1.000
_cell.angle_alpha   90.00
_cell.angle_beta   90.00
_cell.angle_gamma   90.00
#
_symmetry.space_group_name_H-M   'P 1'
#
loop_
_entity.id
_entity.type
_entity.pdbx_description
1 polymer ?
#
loop_
_entity_poly.entity_id
_entity_poly.type
_entity_poly.pdbx_seq_one_letter_code
_entity_poly.pdbx_strand_id
1 'polypeptide(L)'
;NSLAGLFETERLFLFALVTGALSTEAARGSDTPFDRRIHALRRHRGQIETADALRALMAGSAIRESHRTGDPRIQDPYSLRCQPQVMGAALDLLRQAAATLEVEANGVTDNPLIFPDAGEALSGGNFHAEPVAFASDMIALAICEIGSLAERRIALLTDPAISGLPAFLTPKPGLNSGFMIPQVTAAALVSENKQRAHPASVDSIPTSANQEDHVSMA
;
A
#
# COMPACT_ATOMS: atom_id res chain seq x y z
N ASN A 1 15.00 -11.53 1.94
CA ASN A 1 14.58 -10.33 1.21
C ASN A 1 13.14 -9.93 1.57
N SER A 2 12.17 -10.87 1.58
CA SER A 2 10.73 -10.57 1.80
C SER A 2 10.45 -9.90 3.16
N LEU A 3 11.12 -10.33 4.24
CA LEU A 3 11.01 -9.66 5.56
C LEU A 3 11.54 -8.22 5.53
N ALA A 4 12.68 -7.98 4.86
CA ALA A 4 13.19 -6.62 4.71
C ALA A 4 12.21 -5.75 3.91
N GLY A 5 11.66 -6.29 2.82
CA GLY A 5 10.60 -5.63 2.04
C GLY A 5 9.35 -5.33 2.86
N LEU A 6 8.92 -6.24 3.72
CA LEU A 6 7.80 -6.02 4.63
C LEU A 6 8.04 -4.85 5.59
N PHE A 7 9.20 -4.82 6.27
CA PHE A 7 9.53 -3.75 7.22
C PHE A 7 9.65 -2.37 6.54
N GLU A 8 10.24 -2.31 5.36
CA GLU A 8 10.28 -1.06 4.59
C GLU A 8 8.87 -0.63 4.13
N THR A 9 8.01 -1.59 3.80
CA THR A 9 6.63 -1.30 3.41
C THR A 9 5.80 -0.79 4.59
N GLU A 10 6.01 -1.32 5.80
CA GLU A 10 5.37 -0.78 7.02
C GLU A 10 5.75 0.68 7.25
N ARG A 11 7.02 1.03 7.11
CA ARG A 11 7.49 2.42 7.21
C ARG A 11 6.86 3.31 6.13
N LEU A 12 6.82 2.82 4.88
CA LEU A 12 6.19 3.51 3.77
C LEU A 12 4.70 3.74 4.02
N PHE A 13 3.99 2.76 4.58
CA PHE A 13 2.59 2.87 4.95
C PHE A 13 2.36 3.99 5.97
N LEU A 14 3.20 4.11 7.00
CA LEU A 14 3.10 5.18 8.00
C LEU A 14 3.33 6.55 7.36
N PHE A 15 4.33 6.71 6.49
CA PHE A 15 4.53 7.95 5.75
C PHE A 15 3.34 8.28 4.84
N ALA A 16 2.75 7.27 4.20
CA ALA A 16 1.57 7.46 3.36
C ALA A 16 0.34 7.92 4.13
N LEU A 17 0.16 7.52 5.39
CA LEU A 17 -0.88 8.04 6.27
C LEU A 17 -0.68 9.53 6.57
N VAL A 18 0.54 9.90 6.96
CA VAL A 18 0.87 11.32 7.28
C VAL A 18 0.69 12.19 6.05
N THR A 19 1.27 11.80 4.91
CA THR A 19 1.13 12.58 3.66
C THR A 19 -0.31 12.56 3.13
N GLY A 20 -1.07 11.52 3.42
CA GLY A 20 -2.50 11.42 3.11
C GLY A 20 -3.32 12.43 3.89
N ALA A 21 -3.10 12.56 5.20
CA ALA A 21 -3.74 13.57 6.04
C ALA A 21 -3.36 14.99 5.59
N LEU A 22 -2.06 15.26 5.38
CA LEU A 22 -1.56 16.55 4.88
C LEU A 22 -2.17 16.92 3.53
N SER A 23 -2.31 15.96 2.61
CA SER A 23 -2.92 16.19 1.30
C SER A 23 -4.41 16.53 1.42
N THR A 24 -5.11 15.89 2.35
CA THR A 24 -6.51 16.16 2.64
C THR A 24 -6.68 17.59 3.16
N GLU A 25 -5.83 18.03 4.06
CA GLU A 25 -5.84 19.41 4.58
C GLU A 25 -5.48 20.42 3.49
N ALA A 26 -4.40 20.19 2.73
CA ALA A 26 -3.96 21.08 1.66
C ALA A 26 -5.04 21.27 0.58
N ALA A 27 -5.78 20.23 0.26
CA ALA A 27 -6.91 20.27 -0.66
C ALA A 27 -8.21 20.81 0.01
N ARG A 28 -8.17 21.21 1.28
CA ARG A 28 -9.36 21.56 2.07
C ARG A 28 -10.42 20.46 2.03
N GLY A 29 -9.99 19.22 2.21
CA GLY A 29 -10.85 18.04 2.22
C GLY A 29 -11.60 17.86 3.55
N SER A 30 -12.65 17.04 3.51
CA SER A 30 -13.47 16.73 4.68
C SER A 30 -12.87 15.57 5.49
N ASP A 31 -12.94 15.68 6.83
CA ASP A 31 -12.66 14.60 7.77
C ASP A 31 -13.87 13.68 8.03
N THR A 32 -15.04 14.08 7.55
CA THR A 32 -16.30 13.31 7.71
C THR A 32 -16.18 11.87 7.16
N PRO A 33 -15.53 11.61 6.01
CA PRO A 33 -15.33 10.25 5.51
C PRO A 33 -14.51 9.35 6.43
N PHE A 34 -13.81 9.91 7.42
CA PHE A 34 -13.01 9.18 8.39
C PHE A 34 -13.77 8.91 9.71
N ASP A 35 -15.06 9.21 9.78
CA ASP A 35 -15.88 8.93 10.96
C ASP A 35 -15.91 7.42 11.26
N ARG A 36 -15.56 7.08 12.51
CA ARG A 36 -15.44 5.70 12.97
C ARG A 36 -16.69 4.85 12.72
N ARG A 37 -17.86 5.46 12.79
CA ARG A 37 -19.15 4.78 12.59
C ARG A 37 -19.28 4.19 11.19
N ILE A 38 -18.77 4.88 10.18
CA ILE A 38 -18.76 4.41 8.78
C ILE A 38 -17.96 3.10 8.67
N HIS A 39 -16.77 3.07 9.27
CA HIS A 39 -15.84 1.96 9.14
C HIS A 39 -16.23 0.77 10.01
N ALA A 40 -16.81 1.03 11.19
CA ALA A 40 -17.34 -0.01 12.07
C ALA A 40 -18.46 -0.83 11.41
N LEU A 41 -19.28 -0.23 10.57
CA LEU A 41 -20.33 -0.93 9.81
C LEU A 41 -19.76 -1.90 8.77
N ARG A 42 -18.60 -1.58 8.16
CA ARG A 42 -17.97 -2.42 7.17
C ARG A 42 -17.07 -3.51 7.76
N ARG A 43 -16.57 -3.33 9.00
CA ARG A 43 -15.87 -4.32 9.84
C ARG A 43 -14.45 -4.73 9.42
N HIS A 44 -13.88 -4.26 8.33
CA HIS A 44 -12.48 -4.52 7.98
C HIS A 44 -11.56 -3.83 8.98
N ARG A 45 -10.68 -4.61 9.62
CA ARG A 45 -9.82 -4.14 10.69
C ARG A 45 -8.85 -3.05 10.23
N GLY A 46 -8.16 -3.26 9.13
CA GLY A 46 -7.24 -2.29 8.55
C GLY A 46 -7.94 -0.98 8.19
N GLN A 47 -9.17 -1.04 7.67
CA GLN A 47 -9.96 0.15 7.35
C GLN A 47 -10.32 0.97 8.60
N ILE A 48 -10.72 0.31 9.70
CA ILE A 48 -11.05 0.97 10.97
C ILE A 48 -9.82 1.68 11.53
N GLU A 49 -8.69 0.98 11.62
CA GLU A 49 -7.44 1.50 12.15
C GLU A 49 -6.88 2.65 11.30
N THR A 50 -6.95 2.54 9.97
CA THR A 50 -6.55 3.62 9.05
C THR A 50 -7.42 4.87 9.23
N ALA A 51 -8.72 4.71 9.38
CA ALA A 51 -9.63 5.83 9.64
C ALA A 51 -9.34 6.51 10.98
N ASP A 52 -9.11 5.74 12.03
CA ASP A 52 -8.75 6.25 13.36
C ASP A 52 -7.42 7.02 13.31
N ALA A 53 -6.42 6.52 12.58
CA ALA A 53 -5.13 7.18 12.40
C ALA A 53 -5.27 8.52 11.64
N LEU A 54 -5.98 8.55 10.52
CA LEU A 54 -6.22 9.77 9.75
C LEU A 54 -6.98 10.82 10.57
N ARG A 55 -7.99 10.41 11.34
CA ARG A 55 -8.71 11.31 12.24
C ARG A 55 -7.81 11.89 13.31
N ALA A 56 -6.94 11.06 13.90
CA ALA A 56 -5.98 11.52 14.92
C ALA A 56 -5.00 12.53 14.34
N LEU A 57 -4.49 12.29 13.11
CA LEU A 57 -3.56 13.19 12.42
C LEU A 57 -4.21 14.54 12.08
N MET A 58 -5.51 14.59 11.80
CA MET A 58 -6.24 15.81 11.45
C MET A 58 -6.91 16.48 12.66
N ALA A 59 -6.79 15.92 13.86
CA ALA A 59 -7.41 16.47 15.05
C ALA A 59 -6.88 17.88 15.37
N GLY A 60 -7.79 18.83 15.61
CA GLY A 60 -7.44 20.21 15.91
C GLY A 60 -6.98 21.06 14.72
N SER A 61 -7.17 20.59 13.49
CA SER A 61 -6.80 21.32 12.28
C SER A 61 -7.61 22.61 12.13
N ALA A 62 -6.92 23.73 12.14
CA ALA A 62 -7.53 25.04 11.84
C ALA A 62 -7.97 25.14 10.37
N ILE A 63 -7.29 24.46 9.46
CA ILE A 63 -7.67 24.40 8.05
C ILE A 63 -9.02 23.69 7.92
N ARG A 64 -9.18 22.52 8.55
CA ARG A 64 -10.44 21.80 8.51
C ARG A 64 -11.59 22.61 9.12
N GLU A 65 -11.37 23.28 10.25
CA GLU A 65 -12.39 24.13 10.89
C GLU A 65 -12.80 25.31 10.02
N SER A 66 -11.87 25.87 9.22
CA SER A 66 -12.14 27.05 8.38
C SER A 66 -13.19 26.83 7.28
N HIS A 67 -13.52 25.57 6.94
CA HIS A 67 -14.49 25.22 5.90
C HIS A 67 -15.44 24.08 6.31
N ARG A 68 -15.63 23.87 7.62
CA ARG A 68 -16.58 22.88 8.13
C ARG A 68 -18.02 23.18 7.74
N THR A 69 -18.33 24.45 7.57
CA THR A 69 -19.61 24.93 7.07
C THR A 69 -19.41 25.77 5.82
N GLY A 70 -20.33 25.70 4.86
CA GLY A 70 -20.26 26.48 3.63
C GLY A 70 -19.27 25.96 2.59
N ASP A 71 -18.79 24.73 2.71
CA ASP A 71 -17.97 24.11 1.68
C ASP A 71 -18.83 23.88 0.41
N PRO A 72 -18.45 24.42 -0.75
CA PRO A 72 -19.21 24.23 -1.98
C PRO A 72 -19.13 22.81 -2.53
N ARG A 73 -18.17 21.99 -2.07
CA ARG A 73 -18.02 20.61 -2.54
C ARG A 73 -18.96 19.69 -1.76
N ILE A 74 -19.76 18.93 -2.49
CA ILE A 74 -20.66 17.93 -1.90
C ILE A 74 -19.83 16.73 -1.38
N GLN A 75 -18.81 16.33 -2.14
CA GLN A 75 -17.93 15.20 -1.81
C GLN A 75 -16.51 15.45 -2.36
N ASP A 76 -15.52 15.01 -1.60
CA ASP A 76 -14.13 14.97 -2.08
C ASP A 76 -13.91 13.82 -3.06
N PRO A 77 -12.91 13.92 -3.96
CA PRO A 77 -12.45 12.80 -4.78
C PRO A 77 -12.03 11.60 -3.95
N TYR A 78 -12.06 10.42 -4.54
CA TYR A 78 -11.75 9.14 -3.85
C TYR A 78 -10.35 9.11 -3.26
N SER A 79 -9.37 9.74 -3.91
CA SER A 79 -7.99 9.80 -3.40
C SER A 79 -7.86 10.52 -2.05
N LEU A 80 -8.86 11.32 -1.67
CA LEU A 80 -8.97 11.96 -0.36
C LEU A 80 -9.92 11.18 0.57
N ARG A 81 -11.17 10.94 0.14
CA ARG A 81 -12.21 10.40 1.04
C ARG A 81 -12.19 8.89 1.21
N CYS A 82 -11.62 8.13 0.25
CA CYS A 82 -11.56 6.67 0.32
C CYS A 82 -10.21 6.13 0.83
N GLN A 83 -9.36 6.98 1.43
CA GLN A 83 -8.10 6.55 2.01
C GLN A 83 -8.25 5.40 3.02
N PRO A 84 -9.24 5.43 3.97
CA PRO A 84 -9.42 4.32 4.89
C PRO A 84 -9.70 2.98 4.20
N GLN A 85 -10.49 2.99 3.12
CA GLN A 85 -10.86 1.79 2.39
C GLN A 85 -9.67 1.21 1.63
N VAL A 86 -8.91 2.04 0.94
CA VAL A 86 -7.77 1.62 0.10
C VAL A 86 -6.56 1.27 0.96
N MET A 87 -6.13 2.19 1.81
CA MET A 87 -4.99 1.97 2.70
C MET A 87 -5.26 0.86 3.71
N GLY A 88 -6.49 0.75 4.21
CA GLY A 88 -6.89 -0.32 5.10
C GLY A 88 -6.85 -1.69 4.45
N ALA A 89 -7.23 -1.81 3.18
CA ALA A 89 -7.09 -3.04 2.42
C ALA A 89 -5.61 -3.43 2.24
N ALA A 90 -4.74 -2.46 1.92
CA ALA A 90 -3.29 -2.68 1.85
C ALA A 90 -2.72 -3.14 3.20
N LEU A 91 -3.16 -2.53 4.32
CA LEU A 91 -2.74 -2.93 5.66
C LEU A 91 -3.15 -4.37 6.01
N ASP A 92 -4.39 -4.76 5.70
CA ASP A 92 -4.86 -6.12 5.95
C ASP A 92 -4.09 -7.14 5.09
N LEU A 93 -3.75 -6.79 3.84
CA LEU A 93 -2.94 -7.64 2.95
C LEU A 93 -1.50 -7.80 3.48
N LEU A 94 -0.87 -6.71 3.95
CA LEU A 94 0.47 -6.75 4.56
C LEU A 94 0.48 -7.63 5.82
N ARG A 95 -0.57 -7.60 6.64
CA ARG A 95 -0.69 -8.47 7.81
C ARG A 95 -0.79 -9.94 7.47
N GLN A 96 -1.48 -10.28 6.38
CA GLN A 96 -1.53 -11.66 5.88
C GLN A 96 -0.14 -12.12 5.42
N ALA A 97 0.56 -11.29 4.65
CA ALA A 97 1.94 -11.57 4.25
C ALA A 97 2.87 -11.73 5.45
N ALA A 98 2.76 -10.84 6.46
CA ALA A 98 3.55 -10.90 7.69
C ALA A 98 3.33 -12.22 8.44
N ALA A 99 2.09 -12.65 8.63
CA ALA A 99 1.76 -13.91 9.30
C ALA A 99 2.35 -15.13 8.57
N THR A 100 2.31 -15.13 7.24
CA THR A 100 2.94 -16.19 6.43
C THR A 100 4.46 -16.20 6.59
N LEU A 101 5.09 -15.04 6.50
CA LEU A 101 6.55 -14.92 6.62
C LEU A 101 7.05 -15.24 8.04
N GLU A 102 6.27 -14.97 9.07
CA GLU A 102 6.59 -15.35 10.44
C GLU A 102 6.64 -16.86 10.61
N VAL A 103 5.66 -17.59 10.05
CA VAL A 103 5.66 -19.06 10.07
C VAL A 103 6.85 -19.61 9.30
N GLU A 104 7.12 -19.10 8.11
CA GLU A 104 8.23 -19.55 7.26
C GLU A 104 9.59 -19.29 7.91
N ALA A 105 9.78 -18.15 8.56
CA ALA A 105 11.03 -17.79 9.21
C ALA A 105 11.35 -18.69 10.44
N ASN A 106 10.35 -19.34 11.01
CA ASN A 106 10.49 -20.25 12.15
C ASN A 106 10.31 -21.73 11.76
N GLY A 107 10.00 -22.01 10.50
CA GLY A 107 9.81 -23.34 9.97
C GLY A 107 11.13 -24.03 9.63
N VAL A 108 11.06 -25.35 9.43
CA VAL A 108 12.16 -26.15 8.88
C VAL A 108 11.93 -26.35 7.39
N THR A 109 12.77 -25.72 6.58
CA THR A 109 12.62 -25.56 5.12
C THR A 109 13.70 -26.29 4.33
N ASP A 110 13.99 -27.53 4.66
CA ASP A 110 15.06 -28.30 4.04
C ASP A 110 14.59 -29.68 3.53
N ASN A 111 15.48 -30.42 2.89
CA ASN A 111 15.30 -31.78 2.43
C ASN A 111 16.67 -32.50 2.31
N PRO A 112 16.83 -33.72 2.86
CA PRO A 112 15.87 -34.44 3.69
C PRO A 112 15.77 -33.90 5.12
N LEU A 113 14.67 -34.20 5.79
CA LEU A 113 14.48 -33.87 7.21
C LEU A 113 14.98 -35.02 8.08
N ILE A 114 15.73 -34.69 9.15
CA ILE A 114 16.33 -35.65 10.08
C ILE A 114 15.50 -35.72 11.36
N PHE A 115 15.09 -36.90 11.75
CA PHE A 115 14.34 -37.20 12.95
C PHE A 115 15.23 -38.04 13.90
N PRO A 116 16.05 -37.39 14.74
CA PRO A 116 17.07 -38.10 15.53
C PRO A 116 16.51 -39.14 16.49
N ASP A 117 15.35 -38.84 17.11
CA ASP A 117 14.70 -39.72 18.08
C ASP A 117 14.20 -41.03 17.45
N ALA A 118 13.83 -40.99 16.18
CA ALA A 118 13.42 -42.16 15.40
C ALA A 118 14.58 -42.81 14.65
N GLY A 119 15.70 -42.12 14.52
CA GLY A 119 16.82 -42.54 13.67
C GLY A 119 16.51 -42.52 12.17
N GLU A 120 15.60 -41.66 11.75
CA GLU A 120 15.08 -41.61 10.37
C GLU A 120 15.49 -40.34 9.64
N ALA A 121 15.64 -40.47 8.31
CA ALA A 121 15.76 -39.35 7.39
C ALA A 121 14.64 -39.46 6.36
N LEU A 122 13.76 -38.46 6.30
CA LEU A 122 12.60 -38.46 5.40
C LEU A 122 12.77 -37.41 4.31
N SER A 123 12.62 -37.82 3.07
CA SER A 123 12.62 -36.91 1.93
C SER A 123 11.21 -36.34 1.70
N GLY A 124 11.11 -35.02 1.60
CA GLY A 124 9.85 -34.29 1.37
C GLY A 124 10.07 -33.07 0.50
N GLY A 125 9.20 -32.06 0.63
CA GLY A 125 9.20 -30.87 -0.20
C GLY A 125 9.22 -29.55 0.57
N ASN A 126 9.68 -29.52 1.82
CA ASN A 126 9.64 -28.31 2.66
C ASN A 126 10.56 -27.18 2.15
N PHE A 127 11.42 -27.44 1.18
CA PHE A 127 12.20 -26.44 0.47
C PHE A 127 11.36 -25.61 -0.51
N HIS A 128 10.13 -26.04 -0.84
CA HIS A 128 9.30 -25.35 -1.81
C HIS A 128 8.71 -24.05 -1.21
N ALA A 129 9.27 -22.92 -1.64
CA ALA A 129 9.01 -21.62 -1.01
C ALA A 129 7.79 -20.87 -1.58
N GLU A 130 6.77 -21.60 -2.09
CA GLU A 130 5.53 -21.00 -2.60
C GLU A 130 4.83 -20.06 -1.60
N PRO A 131 4.79 -20.35 -0.27
CA PRO A 131 4.24 -19.40 0.69
C PRO A 131 4.98 -18.05 0.69
N VAL A 132 6.30 -18.06 0.50
CA VAL A 132 7.12 -16.83 0.41
C VAL A 132 6.84 -16.10 -0.90
N ALA A 133 6.68 -16.81 -2.01
CA ALA A 133 6.35 -16.24 -3.30
C ALA A 133 5.01 -15.47 -3.24
N PHE A 134 3.97 -16.09 -2.72
CA PHE A 134 2.67 -15.42 -2.54
C PHE A 134 2.74 -14.23 -1.57
N ALA A 135 3.45 -14.37 -0.45
CA ALA A 135 3.62 -13.26 0.49
C ALA A 135 4.35 -12.07 -0.16
N SER A 136 5.34 -12.33 -1.01
CA SER A 136 6.08 -11.29 -1.75
C SER A 136 5.19 -10.58 -2.76
N ASP A 137 4.36 -11.28 -3.51
CA ASP A 137 3.38 -10.68 -4.42
C ASP A 137 2.34 -9.84 -3.66
N MET A 138 1.89 -10.30 -2.49
CA MET A 138 0.98 -9.51 -1.63
C MET A 138 1.62 -8.18 -1.20
N ILE A 139 2.90 -8.19 -0.84
CA ILE A 139 3.65 -6.97 -0.49
C ILE A 139 3.76 -6.05 -1.70
N ALA A 140 4.10 -6.59 -2.87
CA ALA A 140 4.21 -5.83 -4.11
C ALA A 140 2.88 -5.16 -4.51
N LEU A 141 1.75 -5.86 -4.37
CA LEU A 141 0.41 -5.33 -4.61
C LEU A 141 0.08 -4.19 -3.63
N ALA A 142 0.39 -4.36 -2.34
CA ALA A 142 0.15 -3.33 -1.34
C ALA A 142 0.96 -2.05 -1.63
N ILE A 143 2.24 -2.18 -1.96
CA ILE A 143 3.11 -1.04 -2.34
C ILE A 143 2.56 -0.32 -3.58
N CYS A 144 2.16 -1.08 -4.59
CA CYS A 144 1.62 -0.55 -5.83
C CYS A 144 0.37 0.31 -5.57
N GLU A 145 -0.55 -0.17 -4.73
CA GLU A 145 -1.79 0.53 -4.42
C GLU A 145 -1.57 1.77 -3.56
N ILE A 146 -0.68 1.69 -2.55
CA ILE A 146 -0.28 2.84 -1.73
C ILE A 146 0.30 3.95 -2.62
N GLY A 147 1.22 3.60 -3.53
CA GLY A 147 1.82 4.53 -4.47
C GLY A 147 0.81 5.12 -5.46
N SER A 148 -0.09 4.30 -5.98
CA SER A 148 -1.16 4.72 -6.90
C SER A 148 -2.08 5.76 -6.25
N LEU A 149 -2.49 5.54 -5.01
CA LEU A 149 -3.33 6.49 -4.27
C LEU A 149 -2.59 7.80 -4.00
N ALA A 150 -1.30 7.74 -3.66
CA ALA A 150 -0.47 8.92 -3.43
C ALA A 150 -0.30 9.76 -4.71
N GLU A 151 -0.05 9.11 -5.83
CA GLU A 151 0.07 9.78 -7.14
C GLU A 151 -1.22 10.50 -7.53
N ARG A 152 -2.39 9.91 -7.29
CA ARG A 152 -3.68 10.59 -7.53
C ARG A 152 -3.84 11.85 -6.69
N ARG A 153 -3.34 11.90 -5.45
CA ARG A 153 -3.34 13.11 -4.64
C ARG A 153 -2.38 14.17 -5.16
N ILE A 154 -1.21 13.75 -5.66
CA ILE A 154 -0.25 14.67 -6.30
C ILE A 154 -0.89 15.30 -7.55
N ALA A 155 -1.50 14.49 -8.41
CA ALA A 155 -2.21 14.96 -9.59
C ALA A 155 -3.35 15.94 -9.25
N LEU A 156 -4.14 15.61 -8.21
CA LEU A 156 -5.22 16.46 -7.71
C LEU A 156 -4.69 17.82 -7.25
N LEU A 157 -3.62 17.86 -6.45
CA LEU A 157 -3.09 19.10 -5.89
C LEU A 157 -2.47 20.02 -6.97
N THR A 158 -1.94 19.45 -8.05
CA THR A 158 -1.37 20.21 -9.17
C THR A 158 -2.40 20.67 -10.20
N ASP A 159 -3.66 20.21 -10.10
CA ASP A 159 -4.77 20.59 -10.97
C ASP A 159 -5.60 21.71 -10.31
N PRO A 160 -5.59 22.94 -10.88
CA PRO A 160 -6.34 24.06 -10.31
C PRO A 160 -7.85 23.87 -10.32
N ALA A 161 -8.39 23.09 -11.24
CA ALA A 161 -9.82 22.88 -11.37
C ALA A 161 -10.42 22.12 -10.16
N ILE A 162 -9.61 21.27 -9.54
CA ILE A 162 -10.02 20.43 -8.41
C ILE A 162 -9.52 21.00 -7.08
N SER A 163 -8.23 21.37 -7.02
CA SER A 163 -7.60 21.84 -5.78
C SER A 163 -7.95 23.27 -5.41
N GLY A 164 -8.29 24.10 -6.40
CA GLY A 164 -8.39 25.56 -6.23
C GLY A 164 -7.05 26.26 -6.00
N LEU A 165 -5.93 25.52 -6.07
CA LEU A 165 -4.57 26.04 -5.98
C LEU A 165 -4.05 26.47 -7.36
N PRO A 166 -2.98 27.27 -7.45
CA PRO A 166 -2.37 27.60 -8.74
C PRO A 166 -1.92 26.34 -9.48
N ALA A 167 -2.06 26.32 -10.81
CA ALA A 167 -1.62 25.20 -11.65
C ALA A 167 -0.15 24.87 -11.36
N PHE A 168 0.16 23.59 -11.20
CA PHE A 168 1.48 23.08 -10.81
C PHE A 168 2.05 23.71 -9.52
N LEU A 169 1.20 24.29 -8.67
CA LEU A 169 1.56 24.95 -7.41
C LEU A 169 2.60 26.06 -7.60
N THR A 170 2.49 26.81 -8.69
CA THR A 170 3.36 27.97 -8.98
C THR A 170 2.55 29.22 -9.31
N PRO A 171 2.97 30.42 -8.85
CA PRO A 171 2.22 31.66 -9.13
C PRO A 171 2.25 32.09 -10.60
N LYS A 172 3.14 31.56 -11.41
CA LYS A 172 3.28 31.89 -12.86
C LYS A 172 3.38 30.59 -13.67
N PRO A 173 2.29 29.80 -13.78
CA PRO A 173 2.27 28.58 -14.59
C PRO A 173 2.51 28.92 -16.07
N GLY A 174 3.25 28.06 -16.76
CA GLY A 174 3.67 28.31 -18.15
C GLY A 174 5.01 29.01 -18.25
N LEU A 175 5.32 29.97 -17.37
CA LEU A 175 6.68 30.51 -17.23
C LEU A 175 7.53 29.64 -16.31
N ASN A 176 6.94 29.17 -15.21
CA ASN A 176 7.56 28.26 -14.25
C ASN A 176 6.86 26.89 -14.29
N SER A 177 7.65 25.83 -14.27
CA SER A 177 7.14 24.45 -14.26
C SER A 177 6.54 24.02 -12.91
N GLY A 178 6.95 24.65 -11.81
CA GLY A 178 6.50 24.31 -10.46
C GLY A 178 6.69 22.82 -10.16
N PHE A 179 5.62 22.18 -9.69
CA PHE A 179 5.59 20.74 -9.36
C PHE A 179 5.19 19.84 -10.56
N MET A 180 5.28 20.30 -11.80
CA MET A 180 4.99 19.50 -12.99
C MET A 180 5.90 18.25 -13.05
N ILE A 181 7.23 18.42 -12.90
CA ILE A 181 8.17 17.29 -12.98
C ILE A 181 8.01 16.31 -11.82
N PRO A 182 7.83 16.72 -10.55
CA PRO A 182 7.44 15.80 -9.47
C PRO A 182 6.18 14.98 -9.77
N GLN A 183 5.15 15.59 -10.36
CA GLN A 183 3.93 14.86 -10.77
C GLN A 183 4.21 13.84 -11.86
N VAL A 184 4.96 14.21 -12.91
CA VAL A 184 5.35 13.29 -14.00
C VAL A 184 6.21 12.15 -13.45
N THR A 185 7.13 12.44 -12.52
CA THR A 185 7.95 11.43 -11.87
C THR A 185 7.09 10.44 -11.07
N ALA A 186 6.13 10.92 -10.30
CA ALA A 186 5.20 10.07 -9.56
C ALA A 186 4.39 9.16 -10.49
N ALA A 187 3.91 9.71 -11.63
CA ALA A 187 3.20 8.93 -12.64
C ALA A 187 4.07 7.83 -13.27
N ALA A 188 5.35 8.14 -13.57
CA ALA A 188 6.30 7.17 -14.10
C ALA A 188 6.59 6.04 -13.10
N LEU A 189 6.81 6.38 -11.81
CA LEU A 189 7.05 5.40 -10.74
C LEU A 189 5.84 4.49 -10.54
N VAL A 190 4.63 5.02 -10.56
CA VAL A 190 3.40 4.21 -10.46
C VAL A 190 3.23 3.29 -11.66
N SER A 191 3.57 3.74 -12.87
CA SER A 191 3.56 2.90 -14.07
C SER A 191 4.53 1.73 -13.93
N GLU A 192 5.74 1.98 -13.44
CA GLU A 192 6.72 0.93 -13.15
C GLU A 192 6.24 -0.02 -12.06
N ASN A 193 5.70 0.49 -10.95
CA ASN A 193 5.16 -0.33 -9.88
C ASN A 193 4.05 -1.28 -10.36
N LYS A 194 3.17 -0.83 -11.26
CA LYS A 194 2.12 -1.67 -11.85
C LYS A 194 2.69 -2.84 -12.62
N GLN A 195 3.79 -2.66 -13.34
CA GLN A 195 4.48 -3.77 -14.02
C GLN A 195 5.11 -4.74 -13.00
N ARG A 196 5.79 -4.20 -11.97
CA ARG A 196 6.45 -4.99 -10.95
C ARG A 196 5.47 -5.72 -10.01
N ALA A 197 4.24 -5.27 -9.91
CA ALA A 197 3.18 -5.92 -9.13
C ALA A 197 2.42 -7.01 -9.91
N HIS A 198 2.84 -7.34 -11.14
CA HIS A 198 2.35 -8.53 -11.82
C HIS A 198 2.78 -9.76 -11.01
N PRO A 199 1.85 -10.68 -10.67
CA PRO A 199 2.18 -11.85 -9.87
C PRO A 199 3.27 -12.70 -10.54
N ALA A 200 4.42 -12.84 -9.89
CA ALA A 200 5.50 -13.72 -10.33
C ALA A 200 5.39 -15.12 -9.69
N SER A 201 4.68 -15.25 -8.58
CA SER A 201 4.51 -16.49 -7.84
C SER A 201 3.89 -17.64 -8.66
N VAL A 202 3.14 -17.32 -9.71
CA VAL A 202 2.48 -18.32 -10.58
C VAL A 202 3.27 -18.64 -11.85
N ASP A 203 4.46 -18.08 -12.01
CA ASP A 203 5.30 -18.23 -13.21
C ASP A 203 6.27 -19.41 -13.05
N SER A 204 5.74 -20.62 -12.79
CA SER A 204 6.54 -21.84 -12.64
C SER A 204 6.95 -22.42 -14.00
N ILE A 205 8.23 -22.80 -14.12
CA ILE A 205 8.80 -23.42 -15.33
C ILE A 205 9.50 -24.71 -14.92
N PRO A 206 9.20 -25.87 -15.56
CA PRO A 206 9.87 -27.12 -15.25
C PRO A 206 11.38 -27.08 -15.57
N THR A 207 12.17 -27.67 -14.69
CA THR A 207 13.62 -27.78 -14.81
C THR A 207 14.10 -29.23 -14.62
N SER A 208 15.42 -29.48 -14.76
CA SER A 208 16.07 -30.76 -14.43
C SER A 208 15.38 -31.99 -15.04
N ALA A 209 15.05 -31.92 -16.35
CA ALA A 209 14.35 -32.98 -17.08
C ALA A 209 12.99 -33.35 -16.44
N ASN A 210 12.24 -32.35 -15.96
CA ASN A 210 10.99 -32.46 -15.25
C ASN A 210 11.05 -33.13 -13.86
N GLN A 211 12.24 -33.22 -13.27
CA GLN A 211 12.37 -33.64 -11.86
C GLN A 211 11.86 -32.52 -10.95
N GLU A 212 12.17 -31.27 -11.27
CA GLU A 212 11.58 -30.06 -10.67
C GLU A 212 10.55 -29.50 -11.66
N ASP A 213 9.41 -30.15 -11.80
CA ASP A 213 8.35 -29.82 -12.76
C ASP A 213 7.46 -28.66 -12.30
N HIS A 214 7.54 -28.28 -11.03
CA HIS A 214 6.86 -27.14 -10.46
C HIS A 214 7.74 -26.44 -9.40
N VAL A 215 8.22 -25.25 -9.70
CA VAL A 215 9.20 -24.51 -8.89
C VAL A 215 8.54 -23.25 -8.33
N SER A 216 8.80 -22.90 -7.05
CA SER A 216 8.44 -21.60 -6.51
C SER A 216 9.28 -20.50 -7.13
N MET A 217 8.68 -19.30 -7.31
CA MET A 217 9.35 -18.11 -7.85
C MET A 217 9.72 -17.11 -6.73
N ALA A 218 9.98 -17.63 -5.51
CA ALA A 218 10.33 -16.85 -4.33
C ALA A 218 11.74 -16.27 -4.37
#